data_59cea639f46e0fc74677f0813b271952
#
_entry.id   59cea639f46e0fc74677f0813b271952
#
_cell.length_a   1.000
_cell.length_b   1.000
_cell.length_c   1.000
_cell.angle_alpha   90.00
_cell.angle_beta   90.00
_cell.angle_gamma   90.00
#
_symmetry.space_group_name_H-M   'P 1'
#
loop_
_entity.id
_entity.type
_entity.pdbx_description
1 polymer ?
#
loop_
_entity_poly.entity_id
_entity_poly.type
_entity_poly.pdbx_seq_one_letter_code
_entity_poly.pdbx_strand_id
1 'polypeptide(L)'
;MVKEIHKVQRSSSSAWVAVVALVVAAAWWYPTVRDNWLLPKSDEAGASGSSSVRGGFGAGGGQRGTPVSVAKARLLDVRVTLSAMGNFSALNTAVVRAKVDGELQSIKFTEGQTVRAGDVLAHIDARAYELALQQAQGQLARDQASLRNAQLDLQRYQDLLAKDAIARQQVETQQALVRQLEGTVQTDQAQVDNARLQLSFTRVTAPISGRLGLKQVELGSLVRASDPAGLVTITQTDPMALVFAVPDVHVPEIQRKLQAGKTLAVDAFDRDLKPVARGRVMAVDNAIDLTTGTLKLKAQFDNKAGLLFPNQFAQVRMQLDVLPQQLAVPIQAIQRGSLGTFVVKVGPQNAVKLVKVNVLGSDGDWQAISTEGDLKPDDTVVTDGADRLRDGSRVNVVNTIQPPLPAASPAPIPAKPAASRRG
;
A
#
# COMPACT_ATOMS: atom_id res chain seq x y z
N MET A 1 -36.50 -44.02 25.44
CA MET A 1 -36.92 -44.37 24.09
C MET A 1 -35.79 -44.03 23.16
N VAL A 2 -34.91 -45.00 22.97
CA VAL A 2 -33.68 -44.96 22.16
C VAL A 2 -33.96 -45.75 20.90
N LYS A 3 -33.81 -45.17 19.71
CA LYS A 3 -33.52 -45.79 18.40
C LYS A 3 -33.98 -44.87 17.30
N GLU A 4 -33.04 -44.30 16.61
CA GLU A 4 -32.91 -44.16 15.16
C GLU A 4 -32.00 -43.00 14.78
N ILE A 5 -30.68 -43.23 14.80
CA ILE A 5 -29.71 -42.45 13.98
C ILE A 5 -28.63 -43.46 13.56
N HIS A 6 -28.84 -44.18 12.48
CA HIS A 6 -27.77 -44.84 11.71
C HIS A 6 -28.30 -45.18 10.33
N LYS A 7 -28.09 -44.25 9.37
CA LYS A 7 -27.94 -44.63 7.93
C LYS A 7 -27.86 -43.37 7.08
N VAL A 8 -26.68 -42.85 6.89
CA VAL A 8 -26.24 -42.23 5.61
C VAL A 8 -24.72 -41.92 5.75
N GLN A 9 -23.91 -42.90 5.39
CA GLN A 9 -22.51 -42.64 5.07
C GLN A 9 -21.89 -43.85 4.38
N ARG A 10 -22.18 -44.00 3.06
CA ARG A 10 -21.42 -44.86 2.14
C ARG A 10 -21.78 -44.51 0.70
N SER A 11 -21.11 -43.50 0.11
CA SER A 11 -20.88 -43.42 -1.34
C SER A 11 -19.98 -42.21 -1.70
N SER A 12 -18.70 -42.27 -1.40
CA SER A 12 -17.75 -41.32 -1.99
C SER A 12 -16.35 -41.91 -2.23
N SER A 13 -16.14 -43.19 -2.02
CA SER A 13 -14.83 -43.82 -2.26
C SER A 13 -14.60 -44.30 -3.71
N SER A 14 -15.63 -44.44 -4.52
CA SER A 14 -15.51 -44.90 -5.92
C SER A 14 -15.14 -43.79 -6.92
N ALA A 15 -15.45 -42.54 -6.62
CA ALA A 15 -15.12 -41.41 -7.49
C ALA A 15 -13.62 -41.06 -7.46
N TRP A 16 -12.95 -41.21 -6.32
CA TRP A 16 -11.51 -40.92 -6.17
C TRP A 16 -10.62 -41.96 -6.85
N VAL A 17 -11.04 -43.23 -6.89
CA VAL A 17 -10.29 -44.29 -7.58
C VAL A 17 -10.31 -44.11 -9.11
N ALA A 18 -11.42 -43.61 -9.67
CA ALA A 18 -11.52 -43.34 -11.09
C ALA A 18 -10.63 -42.12 -11.51
N VAL A 19 -10.50 -41.10 -10.68
CA VAL A 19 -9.63 -39.94 -10.96
C VAL A 19 -8.15 -40.29 -10.89
N VAL A 20 -7.74 -41.11 -9.94
CA VAL A 20 -6.34 -41.57 -9.82
C VAL A 20 -5.97 -42.50 -11.01
N ALA A 21 -6.87 -43.34 -11.48
CA ALA A 21 -6.63 -44.19 -12.63
C ALA A 21 -6.48 -43.41 -13.93
N LEU A 22 -7.22 -42.31 -14.12
CA LEU A 22 -7.11 -41.41 -15.27
C LEU A 22 -5.79 -40.61 -15.27
N VAL A 23 -5.31 -40.16 -14.12
CA VAL A 23 -4.04 -39.46 -13.99
C VAL A 23 -2.84 -40.38 -14.27
N VAL A 24 -2.89 -41.64 -13.83
CA VAL A 24 -1.85 -42.63 -14.09
C VAL A 24 -1.82 -43.05 -15.56
N ALA A 25 -2.98 -43.17 -16.22
CA ALA A 25 -3.06 -43.48 -17.65
C ALA A 25 -2.57 -42.29 -18.52
N ALA A 26 -2.82 -41.05 -18.11
CA ALA A 26 -2.30 -39.86 -18.78
C ALA A 26 -0.77 -39.72 -18.64
N ALA A 27 -0.22 -40.08 -17.48
CA ALA A 27 1.24 -40.06 -17.24
C ALA A 27 1.99 -41.17 -18.02
N TRP A 28 1.33 -42.28 -18.35
CA TRP A 28 1.92 -43.36 -19.12
C TRP A 28 1.89 -43.11 -20.64
N TRP A 29 0.96 -42.28 -21.12
CA TRP A 29 0.84 -41.93 -22.55
C TRP A 29 1.65 -40.70 -22.94
N TYR A 30 2.08 -39.88 -22.00
CA TYR A 30 2.83 -38.65 -22.26
C TYR A 30 4.22 -38.82 -22.88
N PRO A 31 5.01 -39.88 -22.61
CA PRO A 31 6.32 -40.07 -23.29
C PRO A 31 6.24 -40.57 -24.72
N THR A 32 5.13 -41.19 -25.15
CA THR A 32 5.02 -41.74 -26.51
C THR A 32 4.59 -40.74 -27.58
N VAL A 33 4.07 -39.57 -27.19
CA VAL A 33 3.66 -38.51 -28.14
C VAL A 33 4.75 -37.47 -28.36
N ARG A 34 5.76 -37.40 -27.50
CA ARG A 34 6.82 -36.38 -27.56
C ARG A 34 7.94 -36.71 -28.60
N ASP A 35 8.12 -37.96 -28.97
CA ASP A 35 9.25 -38.36 -29.83
C ASP A 35 8.95 -38.35 -31.35
N ASN A 36 7.75 -37.96 -31.76
CA ASN A 36 7.36 -38.01 -33.16
C ASN A 36 7.17 -36.66 -33.88
N TRP A 37 7.54 -35.50 -33.25
CA TRP A 37 7.17 -34.20 -33.88
C TRP A 37 8.28 -33.16 -34.03
N LEU A 38 9.51 -33.44 -33.73
CA LEU A 38 10.57 -32.43 -33.88
C LEU A 38 11.90 -33.09 -34.32
N LEU A 39 12.07 -33.38 -35.60
CA LEU A 39 13.37 -33.36 -36.32
C LEU A 39 13.13 -33.54 -37.82
N PRO A 40 13.56 -32.61 -38.71
CA PRO A 40 13.66 -32.89 -40.14
C PRO A 40 14.87 -33.74 -40.42
N LYS A 41 14.67 -34.89 -41.11
CA LYS A 41 15.70 -35.74 -41.65
C LYS A 41 16.50 -34.97 -42.70
N SER A 42 17.82 -34.91 -42.51
CA SER A 42 18.78 -34.54 -43.56
C SER A 42 19.09 -35.77 -44.38
N ASP A 43 18.77 -35.75 -45.66
CA ASP A 43 19.13 -36.75 -46.64
C ASP A 43 20.63 -36.62 -46.96
N GLU A 44 21.36 -37.75 -46.80
CA GLU A 44 22.69 -37.98 -47.37
C GLU A 44 22.58 -38.31 -48.84
N ALA A 45 23.32 -37.62 -49.67
CA ALA A 45 23.80 -38.11 -50.98
C ALA A 45 25.06 -37.28 -51.30
N GLY A 46 26.21 -37.78 -51.25
CA GLY A 46 26.82 -38.67 -52.19
C GLY A 46 27.91 -37.97 -53.01
N ALA A 47 29.16 -38.30 -52.68
CA ALA A 47 30.26 -38.49 -53.60
C ALA A 47 31.06 -37.34 -54.26
N SER A 48 32.29 -37.26 -53.86
CA SER A 48 33.55 -37.17 -54.66
C SER A 48 33.81 -35.94 -55.55
N GLY A 49 34.93 -35.31 -55.25
CA GLY A 49 35.58 -34.33 -56.14
C GLY A 49 36.77 -33.65 -55.46
N SER A 50 37.93 -34.36 -55.46
CA SER A 50 39.21 -33.80 -55.10
C SER A 50 39.70 -32.81 -56.16
N SER A 51 39.98 -31.58 -55.72
CA SER A 51 40.97 -30.75 -56.41
C SER A 51 41.68 -29.84 -55.40
N SER A 52 42.94 -30.19 -55.17
CA SER A 52 43.90 -29.41 -54.42
C SER A 52 44.20 -28.10 -55.17
N VAL A 53 43.87 -26.96 -54.56
CA VAL A 53 44.50 -25.69 -54.92
C VAL A 53 45.32 -25.22 -53.73
N ARG A 54 46.61 -25.39 -53.86
CA ARG A 54 47.64 -24.81 -53.02
C ARG A 54 47.72 -23.31 -53.33
N GLY A 55 47.04 -22.47 -52.55
CA GLY A 55 47.12 -21.03 -52.64
C GLY A 55 47.80 -20.48 -51.36
N GLY A 56 48.88 -19.79 -51.54
CA GLY A 56 49.84 -19.33 -50.53
C GLY A 56 49.24 -18.56 -49.37
N PHE A 57 49.64 -18.89 -48.17
CA PHE A 57 49.48 -18.08 -46.97
C PHE A 57 50.43 -16.88 -47.09
N GLY A 58 49.87 -15.75 -47.57
CA GLY A 58 50.43 -14.43 -47.34
C GLY A 58 50.27 -14.09 -45.85
N ALA A 59 51.41 -14.15 -45.12
CA ALA A 59 51.49 -13.61 -43.76
C ALA A 59 51.35 -12.09 -43.80
N GLY A 60 50.10 -11.59 -43.79
CA GLY A 60 49.75 -10.23 -43.49
C GLY A 60 49.13 -10.17 -42.10
N GLY A 61 49.98 -10.26 -41.05
CA GLY A 61 49.59 -10.07 -39.65
C GLY A 61 49.27 -8.64 -39.33
N GLY A 62 48.18 -8.08 -39.92
CA GLY A 62 47.56 -6.92 -39.37
C GLY A 62 46.77 -7.36 -38.15
N GLN A 63 47.18 -6.97 -36.96
CA GLN A 63 46.39 -7.13 -35.70
C GLN A 63 45.04 -6.44 -35.89
N ARG A 64 44.06 -7.17 -36.42
CA ARG A 64 42.67 -6.71 -36.47
C ARG A 64 42.18 -6.66 -35.03
N GLY A 65 42.12 -5.46 -34.45
CA GLY A 65 41.56 -5.25 -33.11
C GLY A 65 40.17 -5.86 -33.01
N THR A 66 39.82 -6.44 -31.87
CA THR A 66 38.45 -6.97 -31.59
C THR A 66 37.46 -5.86 -31.77
N PRO A 67 36.40 -6.02 -32.59
CA PRO A 67 35.36 -5.01 -32.73
C PRO A 67 34.61 -4.84 -31.41
N VAL A 68 34.47 -3.61 -30.95
CA VAL A 68 33.80 -3.26 -29.69
C VAL A 68 32.88 -2.04 -29.85
N SER A 69 31.80 -2.00 -29.07
CA SER A 69 31.03 -0.81 -28.85
C SER A 69 31.52 -0.10 -27.60
N VAL A 70 31.48 1.23 -27.61
CA VAL A 70 32.02 2.03 -26.52
C VAL A 70 31.04 3.11 -26.08
N ALA A 71 31.21 3.61 -24.87
CA ALA A 71 30.55 4.78 -24.34
C ALA A 71 31.51 5.65 -23.53
N LYS A 72 31.12 6.89 -23.22
CA LYS A 72 31.91 7.77 -22.36
C LYS A 72 31.47 7.69 -20.91
N ALA A 73 32.41 7.63 -19.99
CA ALA A 73 32.17 7.85 -18.58
C ALA A 73 31.82 9.32 -18.32
N ARG A 74 30.87 9.61 -17.47
CA ARG A 74 30.42 10.97 -17.17
C ARG A 74 30.26 11.20 -15.68
N LEU A 75 30.35 12.45 -15.25
CA LEU A 75 29.91 12.88 -13.92
C LEU A 75 28.40 13.12 -13.96
N LEU A 76 27.66 12.39 -13.15
CA LEU A 76 26.21 12.47 -13.06
C LEU A 76 25.78 12.48 -11.59
N ASP A 77 24.66 13.11 -11.32
CA ASP A 77 23.94 12.92 -10.06
C ASP A 77 23.14 11.63 -10.18
N VAL A 78 23.60 10.58 -9.53
CA VAL A 78 22.99 9.24 -9.61
C VAL A 78 22.05 9.01 -8.43
N ARG A 79 20.79 8.75 -8.73
CA ARG A 79 19.79 8.42 -7.74
C ARG A 79 19.89 6.95 -7.36
N VAL A 80 20.16 6.68 -6.11
CA VAL A 80 20.10 5.32 -5.58
C VAL A 80 18.63 4.98 -5.37
N THR A 81 18.09 4.11 -6.21
CA THR A 81 16.69 3.72 -6.16
C THR A 81 16.54 2.26 -5.76
N LEU A 82 15.53 1.99 -4.95
CA LEU A 82 15.10 0.65 -4.60
C LEU A 82 13.79 0.34 -5.30
N SER A 83 13.77 -0.71 -6.11
CA SER A 83 12.56 -1.19 -6.78
C SER A 83 11.84 -2.19 -5.91
N ALA A 84 10.52 -2.06 -5.79
CA ALA A 84 9.65 -2.94 -5.03
C ALA A 84 8.31 -3.09 -5.74
N MET A 85 7.52 -4.05 -5.30
CA MET A 85 6.13 -4.23 -5.76
C MET A 85 5.19 -3.92 -4.61
N GLY A 86 4.05 -3.32 -4.93
CA GLY A 86 3.06 -2.96 -3.92
C GLY A 86 1.66 -2.83 -4.49
N ASN A 87 0.72 -2.60 -3.59
CA ASN A 87 -0.66 -2.38 -3.92
C ASN A 87 -1.14 -1.06 -3.31
N PHE A 88 -1.90 -0.30 -4.08
CA PHE A 88 -2.62 0.83 -3.54
C PHE A 88 -3.67 0.36 -2.55
N SER A 89 -3.83 1.08 -1.47
CA SER A 89 -4.87 0.87 -0.47
C SER A 89 -5.51 2.19 -0.10
N ALA A 90 -6.75 2.15 0.34
CA ALA A 90 -7.35 3.33 0.93
C ALA A 90 -6.57 3.75 2.19
N LEU A 91 -6.50 5.05 2.45
CA LEU A 91 -5.91 5.53 3.70
C LEU A 91 -6.78 5.11 4.88
N ASN A 92 -8.10 5.31 4.76
CA ASN A 92 -9.10 4.88 5.73
C ASN A 92 -10.30 4.28 4.98
N THR A 93 -10.90 3.27 5.60
CA THR A 93 -12.15 2.65 5.13
C THR A 93 -13.07 2.49 6.32
N ALA A 94 -14.33 2.89 6.18
CA ALA A 94 -15.35 2.76 7.21
C ALA A 94 -16.60 2.11 6.63
N VAL A 95 -17.06 1.05 7.27
CA VAL A 95 -18.37 0.48 6.99
C VAL A 95 -19.39 1.25 7.81
N VAL A 96 -20.32 1.92 7.13
CA VAL A 96 -21.42 2.65 7.76
C VAL A 96 -22.50 1.65 8.16
N ARG A 97 -22.74 1.55 9.46
CA ARG A 97 -23.75 0.64 10.02
C ARG A 97 -24.86 1.42 10.71
N ALA A 98 -26.05 0.87 10.72
CA ALA A 98 -27.10 1.33 11.61
C ALA A 98 -26.64 1.15 13.07
N LYS A 99 -26.94 2.11 13.94
CA LYS A 99 -26.68 2.02 15.39
C LYS A 99 -27.93 1.65 16.17
N VAL A 100 -29.08 1.69 15.50
CA VAL A 100 -30.42 1.35 16.01
C VAL A 100 -31.16 0.54 14.95
N ASP A 101 -32.08 -0.28 15.39
CA ASP A 101 -32.90 -1.11 14.51
C ASP A 101 -34.07 -0.33 13.96
N GLY A 102 -34.51 -0.61 12.74
CA GLY A 102 -35.69 -0.01 12.15
C GLY A 102 -35.73 -0.12 10.64
N GLU A 103 -36.82 0.31 10.04
CA GLU A 103 -37.02 0.34 8.61
C GLU A 103 -36.28 1.54 7.99
N LEU A 104 -35.63 1.33 6.86
CA LEU A 104 -34.92 2.36 6.11
C LEU A 104 -35.92 3.23 5.32
N GLN A 105 -36.20 4.41 5.84
CA GLN A 105 -37.22 5.31 5.29
C GLN A 105 -36.74 6.13 4.10
N SER A 106 -35.47 6.53 4.09
CA SER A 106 -34.89 7.25 2.96
C SER A 106 -33.38 7.04 2.85
N ILE A 107 -32.89 7.00 1.61
CA ILE A 107 -31.48 6.99 1.27
C ILE A 107 -31.17 8.32 0.56
N LYS A 108 -30.20 9.09 1.07
CA LYS A 108 -29.85 10.44 0.59
C LYS A 108 -28.53 10.50 -0.16
N PHE A 109 -28.02 9.38 -0.63
CA PHE A 109 -26.79 9.32 -1.39
C PHE A 109 -26.98 8.52 -2.67
N THR A 110 -26.09 8.73 -3.62
CA THR A 110 -25.90 7.90 -4.81
C THR A 110 -24.62 7.09 -4.69
N GLU A 111 -24.62 5.89 -5.27
CA GLU A 111 -23.45 5.03 -5.30
C GLU A 111 -22.28 5.72 -6.02
N GLY A 112 -21.07 5.57 -5.48
CA GLY A 112 -19.89 6.23 -6.03
C GLY A 112 -19.77 7.73 -5.74
N GLN A 113 -20.74 8.35 -5.06
CA GLN A 113 -20.69 9.76 -4.66
C GLN A 113 -19.60 10.02 -3.64
N THR A 114 -18.99 11.20 -3.68
CA THR A 114 -18.07 11.66 -2.65
C THR A 114 -18.85 12.42 -1.56
N VAL A 115 -18.62 12.06 -0.30
CA VAL A 115 -19.29 12.64 0.88
C VAL A 115 -18.26 13.18 1.88
N ARG A 116 -18.71 14.09 2.73
CA ARG A 116 -17.92 14.62 3.85
C ARG A 116 -18.34 13.94 5.15
N ALA A 117 -17.42 13.90 6.11
CA ALA A 117 -17.76 13.47 7.47
C ALA A 117 -18.91 14.32 8.02
N GLY A 118 -19.94 13.67 8.59
CA GLY A 118 -21.14 14.30 9.10
C GLY A 118 -22.32 14.38 8.10
N ASP A 119 -22.09 14.16 6.80
CA ASP A 119 -23.19 14.16 5.82
C ASP A 119 -24.21 13.07 6.14
N VAL A 120 -25.49 13.40 6.02
CA VAL A 120 -26.60 12.45 6.27
C VAL A 120 -26.74 11.54 5.06
N LEU A 121 -26.59 10.24 5.30
CA LEU A 121 -26.66 9.19 4.28
C LEU A 121 -28.05 8.56 4.18
N ALA A 122 -28.68 8.34 5.34
CA ALA A 122 -29.97 7.66 5.38
C ALA A 122 -30.78 8.05 6.63
N HIS A 123 -32.08 7.85 6.56
CA HIS A 123 -32.98 7.95 7.71
C HIS A 123 -33.65 6.61 7.97
N ILE A 124 -33.60 6.19 9.22
CA ILE A 124 -34.33 5.05 9.78
C ILE A 124 -35.63 5.60 10.34
N ASP A 125 -36.73 4.83 10.35
CA ASP A 125 -37.99 5.23 10.92
C ASP A 125 -37.81 5.65 12.40
N ALA A 126 -38.07 6.95 12.65
CA ALA A 126 -37.82 7.56 13.94
C ALA A 126 -39.02 7.52 14.89
N ARG A 127 -40.19 7.15 14.40
CA ARG A 127 -41.46 7.29 15.16
C ARG A 127 -41.43 6.61 16.52
N ALA A 128 -40.92 5.40 16.61
CA ALA A 128 -40.81 4.68 17.88
C ALA A 128 -39.85 5.38 18.86
N TYR A 129 -38.77 5.94 18.38
CA TYR A 129 -37.74 6.66 19.16
C TYR A 129 -38.25 8.03 19.61
N GLU A 130 -39.04 8.73 18.78
CA GLU A 130 -39.71 9.99 19.13
C GLU A 130 -40.72 9.79 20.25
N LEU A 131 -41.53 8.73 20.16
CA LEU A 131 -42.50 8.39 21.21
C LEU A 131 -41.78 8.02 22.53
N ALA A 132 -40.68 7.25 22.48
CA ALA A 132 -39.91 6.95 23.66
C ALA A 132 -39.29 8.19 24.32
N LEU A 133 -38.82 9.13 23.51
CA LEU A 133 -38.31 10.41 24.00
C LEU A 133 -39.43 11.23 24.67
N GLN A 134 -40.59 11.32 24.04
CA GLN A 134 -41.75 12.03 24.58
C GLN A 134 -42.22 11.42 25.92
N GLN A 135 -42.23 10.07 26.02
CA GLN A 135 -42.56 9.38 27.27
C GLN A 135 -41.57 9.72 28.39
N ALA A 136 -40.25 9.66 28.11
CA ALA A 136 -39.22 9.98 29.09
C ALA A 136 -39.33 11.47 29.55
N GLN A 137 -39.58 12.38 28.60
CA GLN A 137 -39.80 13.81 28.92
C GLN A 137 -41.03 14.02 29.82
N GLY A 138 -42.15 13.32 29.56
CA GLY A 138 -43.34 13.37 30.39
C GLY A 138 -43.07 12.89 31.83
N GLN A 139 -42.29 11.79 31.98
CA GLN A 139 -41.89 11.30 33.29
C GLN A 139 -41.04 12.34 34.03
N LEU A 140 -40.01 12.87 33.40
CA LEU A 140 -39.14 13.91 33.96
C LEU A 140 -39.97 15.14 34.42
N ALA A 141 -40.88 15.60 33.56
CA ALA A 141 -41.74 16.77 33.90
C ALA A 141 -42.60 16.52 35.14
N ARG A 142 -43.18 15.32 35.29
CA ARG A 142 -43.96 14.91 36.47
C ARG A 142 -43.10 14.95 37.73
N ASP A 143 -41.93 14.34 37.69
CA ASP A 143 -41.09 14.20 38.88
C ASP A 143 -40.36 15.51 39.22
N GLN A 144 -40.09 16.38 38.25
CA GLN A 144 -39.69 17.76 38.50
C GLN A 144 -40.78 18.58 39.21
N ALA A 145 -42.06 18.37 38.86
CA ALA A 145 -43.15 19.01 39.56
C ALA A 145 -43.28 18.53 41.02
N SER A 146 -43.11 17.23 41.25
CA SER A 146 -43.09 16.63 42.60
C SER A 146 -41.93 17.17 43.44
N LEU A 147 -40.72 17.27 42.85
CA LEU A 147 -39.56 17.87 43.52
C LEU A 147 -39.83 19.35 43.90
N ARG A 148 -40.38 20.12 42.96
CA ARG A 148 -40.69 21.53 43.19
C ARG A 148 -41.68 21.69 44.36
N ASN A 149 -42.73 20.84 44.42
CA ASN A 149 -43.67 20.86 45.54
C ASN A 149 -42.97 20.51 46.87
N ALA A 150 -42.14 19.46 46.89
CA ALA A 150 -41.41 19.08 48.09
C ALA A 150 -40.42 20.17 48.57
N GLN A 151 -39.82 20.90 47.64
CA GLN A 151 -38.94 22.04 47.95
C GLN A 151 -39.73 23.22 48.56
N LEU A 152 -40.93 23.54 48.02
CA LEU A 152 -41.80 24.56 48.60
C LEU A 152 -42.28 24.19 50.01
N ASP A 153 -42.60 22.91 50.22
CA ASP A 153 -42.98 22.43 51.56
C ASP A 153 -41.77 22.48 52.52
N LEU A 154 -40.58 22.11 52.07
CA LEU A 154 -39.36 22.25 52.88
C LEU A 154 -39.10 23.69 53.29
N GLN A 155 -39.24 24.64 52.38
CA GLN A 155 -39.10 26.07 52.68
C GLN A 155 -40.14 26.51 53.74
N ARG A 156 -41.45 26.10 53.59
CA ARG A 156 -42.48 26.38 54.54
C ARG A 156 -42.20 25.81 55.94
N TYR A 157 -41.69 24.56 55.99
CA TYR A 157 -41.30 23.92 57.25
C TYR A 157 -40.11 24.59 57.92
N GLN A 158 -39.12 25.03 57.12
CA GLN A 158 -37.99 25.83 57.68
C GLN A 158 -38.45 27.15 58.28
N ASP A 159 -39.38 27.85 57.65
CA ASP A 159 -40.01 29.09 58.19
C ASP A 159 -40.80 28.87 59.46
N LEU A 160 -41.53 27.76 59.57
CA LEU A 160 -42.22 27.35 60.77
C LEU A 160 -41.34 26.93 61.91
N LEU A 161 -40.19 26.20 61.60
CA LEU A 161 -39.24 25.88 62.61
C LEU A 161 -38.54 27.12 63.19
N ALA A 162 -38.25 28.14 62.34
CA ALA A 162 -37.68 29.40 62.80
C ALA A 162 -38.61 30.19 63.78
N LYS A 163 -39.91 29.82 63.79
CA LYS A 163 -40.96 30.36 64.68
C LYS A 163 -41.26 29.36 65.81
N ASP A 164 -40.47 28.30 66.01
CA ASP A 164 -40.70 27.26 67.02
C ASP A 164 -42.10 26.57 66.90
N ALA A 165 -42.71 26.57 65.70
CA ALA A 165 -44.05 26.06 65.47
C ALA A 165 -44.07 24.58 65.05
N ILE A 166 -42.96 23.94 64.72
CA ILE A 166 -42.84 22.52 64.34
C ILE A 166 -41.62 21.85 64.91
N ALA A 167 -41.64 20.51 64.95
CA ALA A 167 -40.49 19.71 65.37
C ALA A 167 -39.36 19.65 64.31
N ARG A 168 -38.14 19.74 64.71
CA ARG A 168 -36.93 19.62 63.81
C ARG A 168 -36.94 18.33 62.96
N GLN A 169 -37.45 17.21 63.51
CA GLN A 169 -37.57 15.94 62.82
C GLN A 169 -38.41 16.05 61.52
N GLN A 170 -39.45 16.91 61.50
CA GLN A 170 -40.30 17.11 60.31
C GLN A 170 -39.50 17.79 59.19
N VAL A 171 -38.66 18.78 59.50
CA VAL A 171 -37.78 19.42 58.53
C VAL A 171 -36.74 18.47 57.98
N GLU A 172 -36.12 17.65 58.86
CA GLU A 172 -35.13 16.63 58.43
C GLU A 172 -35.75 15.58 57.51
N THR A 173 -36.98 15.12 57.83
CA THR A 173 -37.73 14.18 56.98
C THR A 173 -38.05 14.78 55.61
N GLN A 174 -38.52 16.03 55.57
CA GLN A 174 -38.83 16.73 54.32
C GLN A 174 -37.55 16.98 53.49
N GLN A 175 -36.43 17.33 54.17
CA GLN A 175 -35.14 17.47 53.50
C GLN A 175 -34.65 16.15 52.89
N ALA A 176 -34.87 14.99 53.57
CA ALA A 176 -34.57 13.68 53.04
C ALA A 176 -35.42 13.35 51.79
N LEU A 177 -36.72 13.71 51.82
CA LEU A 177 -37.63 13.57 50.68
C LEU A 177 -37.16 14.40 49.46
N VAL A 178 -36.75 15.67 49.68
CA VAL A 178 -36.20 16.51 48.61
C VAL A 178 -34.99 15.87 47.99
N ARG A 179 -34.00 15.39 48.78
CA ARG A 179 -32.83 14.69 48.23
C ARG A 179 -33.19 13.41 47.46
N GLN A 180 -34.21 12.66 47.92
CA GLN A 180 -34.72 11.49 47.21
C GLN A 180 -35.28 11.88 45.84
N LEU A 181 -36.12 12.91 45.78
CA LEU A 181 -36.73 13.39 44.53
C LEU A 181 -35.69 14.01 43.58
N GLU A 182 -34.66 14.69 44.11
CA GLU A 182 -33.51 15.16 43.31
C GLU A 182 -32.80 13.99 42.62
N GLY A 183 -32.57 12.89 43.33
CA GLY A 183 -32.01 11.66 42.75
C GLY A 183 -32.92 11.05 41.66
N THR A 184 -34.24 11.09 41.86
CA THR A 184 -35.25 10.63 40.87
C THR A 184 -35.18 11.48 39.60
N VAL A 185 -35.20 12.80 39.73
CA VAL A 185 -35.13 13.76 38.60
C VAL A 185 -33.82 13.57 37.82
N GLN A 186 -32.69 13.32 38.52
CA GLN A 186 -31.43 13.05 37.87
C GLN A 186 -31.49 11.77 37.05
N THR A 187 -32.11 10.72 37.56
CA THR A 187 -32.30 9.44 36.83
C THR A 187 -33.17 9.64 35.58
N ASP A 188 -34.28 10.39 35.71
CA ASP A 188 -35.19 10.68 34.59
C ASP A 188 -34.50 11.54 33.53
N GLN A 189 -33.68 12.49 33.94
CA GLN A 189 -32.87 13.29 33.00
C GLN A 189 -31.94 12.38 32.18
N ALA A 190 -31.26 11.41 32.82
CA ALA A 190 -30.45 10.46 32.13
C ALA A 190 -31.27 9.59 31.14
N GLN A 191 -32.52 9.25 31.50
CA GLN A 191 -33.44 8.52 30.62
C GLN A 191 -33.80 9.34 29.38
N VAL A 192 -34.09 10.62 29.54
CA VAL A 192 -34.38 11.56 28.43
C VAL A 192 -33.16 11.68 27.52
N ASP A 193 -31.95 11.79 28.08
CA ASP A 193 -30.73 11.92 27.31
C ASP A 193 -30.39 10.62 26.52
N ASN A 194 -30.69 9.47 27.13
CA ASN A 194 -30.56 8.16 26.42
C ASN A 194 -31.56 8.05 25.25
N ALA A 195 -32.83 8.39 25.47
CA ALA A 195 -33.84 8.38 24.40
C ALA A 195 -33.50 9.37 23.28
N ARG A 196 -32.97 10.55 23.61
CA ARG A 196 -32.47 11.54 22.63
C ARG A 196 -31.28 11.01 21.82
N LEU A 197 -30.35 10.32 22.47
CA LEU A 197 -29.22 9.69 21.82
C LEU A 197 -29.69 8.63 20.83
N GLN A 198 -30.59 7.74 21.22
CA GLN A 198 -31.17 6.72 20.33
C GLN A 198 -31.90 7.35 19.14
N LEU A 199 -32.66 8.39 19.34
CA LEU A 199 -33.29 9.15 18.27
C LEU A 199 -32.24 9.77 17.32
N SER A 200 -31.14 10.26 17.84
CA SER A 200 -30.06 10.80 16.99
C SER A 200 -29.47 9.75 16.06
N PHE A 201 -29.43 8.48 16.47
CA PHE A 201 -28.91 7.37 15.67
C PHE A 201 -29.82 6.93 14.52
N THR A 202 -31.11 7.38 14.49
CA THR A 202 -31.99 7.17 13.34
C THR A 202 -31.51 7.94 12.11
N ARG A 203 -30.68 8.98 12.29
CA ARG A 203 -30.01 9.70 11.21
C ARG A 203 -28.63 9.09 11.02
N VAL A 204 -28.48 8.27 9.98
CA VAL A 204 -27.20 7.64 9.67
C VAL A 204 -26.31 8.65 8.96
N THR A 205 -25.16 8.96 9.54
CA THR A 205 -24.21 9.93 9.01
C THR A 205 -22.87 9.29 8.63
N ALA A 206 -22.14 9.93 7.72
CA ALA A 206 -20.82 9.51 7.29
C ALA A 206 -19.78 9.72 8.42
N PRO A 207 -19.07 8.70 8.91
CA PRO A 207 -18.06 8.84 9.95
C PRO A 207 -16.76 9.46 9.44
N ILE A 208 -16.48 9.32 8.15
CA ILE A 208 -15.29 9.85 7.48
C ILE A 208 -15.67 10.47 6.13
N SER A 209 -14.83 11.38 5.64
CA SER A 209 -14.95 11.86 4.25
C SER A 209 -14.36 10.85 3.28
N GLY A 210 -14.99 10.63 2.13
CA GLY A 210 -14.52 9.68 1.14
C GLY A 210 -15.55 9.38 0.06
N ARG A 211 -15.27 8.39 -0.77
CA ARG A 211 -16.17 7.92 -1.82
C ARG A 211 -16.99 6.75 -1.32
N LEU A 212 -18.30 6.82 -1.55
CA LEU A 212 -19.23 5.74 -1.23
C LEU A 212 -19.05 4.57 -2.20
N GLY A 213 -19.12 3.36 -1.67
CA GLY A 213 -19.21 2.14 -2.45
C GLY A 213 -20.63 1.87 -2.94
N LEU A 214 -20.88 0.61 -3.29
CA LEU A 214 -22.21 0.13 -3.62
C LEU A 214 -23.07 0.01 -2.34
N LYS A 215 -24.34 0.33 -2.42
CA LYS A 215 -25.29 0.14 -1.33
C LYS A 215 -25.49 -1.36 -1.04
N GLN A 216 -25.58 -1.69 0.23
CA GLN A 216 -25.81 -3.08 0.67
C GLN A 216 -27.28 -3.32 1.07
N VAL A 217 -28.09 -2.26 1.08
CA VAL A 217 -29.47 -2.30 1.54
C VAL A 217 -30.35 -1.46 0.62
N GLU A 218 -31.62 -1.85 0.51
CA GLU A 218 -32.61 -1.14 -0.29
C GLU A 218 -33.57 -0.34 0.60
N LEU A 219 -34.25 0.63 -0.02
CA LEU A 219 -35.30 1.40 0.63
C LEU A 219 -36.42 0.46 1.13
N GLY A 220 -36.93 0.67 2.33
CA GLY A 220 -37.92 -0.19 2.96
C GLY A 220 -37.34 -1.44 3.64
N SER A 221 -36.02 -1.67 3.55
CA SER A 221 -35.38 -2.80 4.23
C SER A 221 -35.34 -2.55 5.75
N LEU A 222 -35.56 -3.62 6.52
CA LEU A 222 -35.31 -3.60 7.96
C LEU A 222 -33.81 -3.72 8.22
N VAL A 223 -33.19 -2.68 8.77
CA VAL A 223 -31.78 -2.67 9.18
C VAL A 223 -31.65 -2.94 10.67
N ARG A 224 -30.57 -3.62 11.06
CA ARG A 224 -30.27 -3.93 12.46
C ARG A 224 -28.88 -3.44 12.83
N ALA A 225 -28.72 -3.03 14.09
CA ALA A 225 -27.41 -2.63 14.62
C ALA A 225 -26.37 -3.74 14.59
N SER A 226 -26.81 -5.00 14.60
CA SER A 226 -25.98 -6.20 14.56
C SER A 226 -25.54 -6.60 13.14
N ASP A 227 -26.05 -5.99 12.07
CA ASP A 227 -25.74 -6.38 10.70
C ASP A 227 -24.29 -6.06 10.34
N PRO A 228 -23.46 -7.09 10.04
CA PRO A 228 -22.04 -6.89 9.75
C PRO A 228 -21.77 -6.20 8.42
N ALA A 229 -22.67 -6.37 7.44
CA ALA A 229 -22.51 -5.80 6.10
C ALA A 229 -22.65 -4.27 6.11
N GLY A 230 -23.48 -3.73 7.01
CA GLY A 230 -23.79 -2.29 7.06
C GLY A 230 -24.63 -1.81 5.88
N LEU A 231 -24.77 -0.50 5.73
CA LEU A 231 -25.54 0.14 4.67
C LEU A 231 -24.67 0.38 3.43
N VAL A 232 -23.47 0.90 3.65
CA VAL A 232 -22.52 1.27 2.59
C VAL A 232 -21.12 1.38 3.19
N THR A 233 -20.10 1.16 2.37
CA THR A 233 -18.70 1.38 2.73
C THR A 233 -18.24 2.73 2.23
N ILE A 234 -17.58 3.52 3.07
CA ILE A 234 -16.90 4.76 2.67
C ILE A 234 -15.42 4.47 2.59
N THR A 235 -14.82 4.84 1.48
CA THR A 235 -13.39 4.66 1.22
C THR A 235 -12.76 6.02 0.97
N GLN A 236 -11.77 6.37 1.78
CA GLN A 236 -10.98 7.57 1.55
C GLN A 236 -9.99 7.30 0.42
N THR A 237 -10.26 7.87 -0.76
CA THR A 237 -9.46 7.69 -1.97
C THR A 237 -8.48 8.83 -2.24
N ASP A 238 -8.56 9.95 -1.51
CA ASP A 238 -7.62 11.06 -1.57
C ASP A 238 -7.31 11.55 -0.15
N PRO A 239 -6.05 11.49 0.28
CA PRO A 239 -4.94 10.81 -0.38
C PRO A 239 -5.05 9.27 -0.33
N MET A 240 -4.38 8.60 -1.28
CA MET A 240 -4.24 7.14 -1.30
C MET A 240 -2.98 6.70 -0.55
N ALA A 241 -3.01 5.52 0.01
CA ALA A 241 -1.82 4.84 0.50
C ALA A 241 -1.34 3.78 -0.51
N LEU A 242 -0.05 3.50 -0.53
CA LEU A 242 0.54 2.37 -1.23
C LEU A 242 1.39 1.58 -0.24
N VAL A 243 1.12 0.29 -0.12
CA VAL A 243 1.88 -0.61 0.75
C VAL A 243 2.78 -1.47 -0.13
N PHE A 244 4.07 -1.46 0.16
CA PHE A 244 5.07 -2.22 -0.57
C PHE A 244 6.11 -2.80 0.39
N ALA A 245 6.76 -3.88 -0.02
CA ALA A 245 7.73 -4.60 0.78
C ALA A 245 9.15 -4.33 0.30
N VAL A 246 10.08 -4.10 1.23
CA VAL A 246 11.49 -3.90 0.94
C VAL A 246 12.34 -4.93 1.71
N PRO A 247 13.45 -5.44 1.13
CA PRO A 247 14.35 -6.35 1.83
C PRO A 247 14.92 -5.73 3.11
N ASP A 248 15.11 -6.56 4.13
CA ASP A 248 15.59 -6.15 5.47
C ASP A 248 16.98 -5.51 5.46
N VAL A 249 17.83 -5.88 4.50
CA VAL A 249 19.18 -5.31 4.32
C VAL A 249 19.17 -3.78 4.14
N HIS A 250 18.08 -3.20 3.64
CA HIS A 250 17.93 -1.76 3.43
C HIS A 250 17.31 -1.02 4.62
N VAL A 251 16.74 -1.76 5.58
CA VAL A 251 16.01 -1.17 6.73
C VAL A 251 16.86 -0.22 7.55
N PRO A 252 18.13 -0.55 7.93
CA PRO A 252 18.95 0.36 8.75
C PRO A 252 19.21 1.70 8.06
N GLU A 253 19.37 1.69 6.73
CA GLU A 253 19.60 2.90 5.96
C GLU A 253 18.32 3.75 5.88
N ILE A 254 17.18 3.11 5.59
CA ILE A 254 15.87 3.76 5.52
C ILE A 254 15.55 4.43 6.86
N GLN A 255 15.71 3.71 7.98
CA GLN A 255 15.44 4.24 9.32
C GLN A 255 16.33 5.42 9.65
N ARG A 256 17.63 5.34 9.39
CA ARG A 256 18.57 6.44 9.61
C ARG A 256 18.15 7.71 8.88
N LYS A 257 17.71 7.59 7.63
CA LYS A 257 17.25 8.73 6.82
C LYS A 257 15.96 9.33 7.34
N LEU A 258 14.99 8.50 7.71
CA LEU A 258 13.74 8.97 8.31
C LEU A 258 13.95 9.64 9.67
N GLN A 259 14.84 9.10 10.51
CA GLN A 259 15.21 9.72 11.79
C GLN A 259 15.93 11.07 11.61
N ALA A 260 16.70 11.20 10.52
CA ALA A 260 17.32 12.49 10.13
C ALA A 260 16.30 13.48 9.52
N GLY A 261 14.99 13.17 9.50
CA GLY A 261 13.96 14.02 8.95
C GLY A 261 13.91 14.09 7.42
N LYS A 262 14.66 13.21 6.72
CA LYS A 262 14.63 13.17 5.24
C LYS A 262 13.33 12.51 4.77
N THR A 263 12.69 13.14 3.78
CA THR A 263 11.53 12.57 3.10
C THR A 263 12.00 11.65 1.98
N LEU A 264 11.61 10.38 2.00
CA LEU A 264 11.91 9.43 0.95
C LEU A 264 10.82 9.53 -0.13
N ALA A 265 11.21 9.94 -1.32
CA ALA A 265 10.32 10.02 -2.48
C ALA A 265 10.05 8.61 -3.03
N VAL A 266 8.83 8.39 -3.49
CA VAL A 266 8.36 7.12 -4.03
C VAL A 266 7.62 7.40 -5.33
N ASP A 267 8.11 6.86 -6.43
CA ASP A 267 7.45 6.92 -7.72
C ASP A 267 6.73 5.59 -7.97
N ALA A 268 5.44 5.65 -8.32
CA ALA A 268 4.62 4.50 -8.65
C ALA A 268 4.43 4.41 -10.17
N PHE A 269 4.57 3.20 -10.69
CA PHE A 269 4.44 2.85 -12.10
C PHE A 269 3.36 1.80 -12.28
N ASP A 270 2.71 1.78 -13.43
CA ASP A 270 1.80 0.71 -13.84
C ASP A 270 2.57 -0.53 -14.33
N ARG A 271 1.82 -1.51 -14.87
CA ARG A 271 2.41 -2.73 -15.41
C ARG A 271 3.27 -2.48 -16.65
N ASP A 272 3.00 -1.42 -17.39
CA ASP A 272 3.72 -1.01 -18.59
C ASP A 272 4.90 -0.07 -18.27
N LEU A 273 5.27 0.07 -17.00
CA LEU A 273 6.32 0.98 -16.52
C LEU A 273 6.04 2.47 -16.81
N LYS A 274 4.78 2.85 -17.03
CA LYS A 274 4.40 4.24 -17.16
C LYS A 274 4.23 4.85 -15.76
N PRO A 275 4.76 6.06 -15.53
CA PRO A 275 4.59 6.74 -14.25
C PRO A 275 3.11 7.06 -14.00
N VAL A 276 2.57 6.60 -12.88
CA VAL A 276 1.17 6.81 -12.49
C VAL A 276 1.04 7.93 -11.47
N ALA A 277 1.90 7.90 -10.45
CA ALA A 277 1.84 8.88 -9.37
C ALA A 277 3.18 9.00 -8.65
N ARG A 278 3.37 10.14 -8.00
CA ARG A 278 4.52 10.41 -7.12
C ARG A 278 4.03 10.66 -5.71
N GLY A 279 4.68 10.02 -4.76
CA GLY A 279 4.35 10.09 -3.34
C GLY A 279 5.58 10.13 -2.45
N ARG A 280 5.36 9.90 -1.17
CA ARG A 280 6.41 9.88 -0.15
C ARG A 280 6.13 8.80 0.89
N VAL A 281 7.19 8.23 1.47
CA VAL A 281 7.07 7.31 2.61
C VAL A 281 6.40 8.05 3.77
N MET A 282 5.35 7.44 4.32
CA MET A 282 4.59 7.96 5.47
C MET A 282 4.88 7.18 6.75
N ALA A 283 4.99 5.87 6.63
CA ALA A 283 5.20 4.99 7.76
C ALA A 283 6.01 3.74 7.36
N VAL A 284 6.69 3.19 8.34
CA VAL A 284 7.42 1.93 8.28
C VAL A 284 6.76 0.98 9.27
N ASP A 285 6.57 -0.26 8.90
CA ASP A 285 6.02 -1.28 9.79
C ASP A 285 6.99 -1.53 10.97
N ASN A 286 6.48 -2.07 12.05
CA ASN A 286 7.25 -2.34 13.26
C ASN A 286 7.87 -3.75 13.30
N ALA A 287 7.52 -4.61 12.34
CA ALA A 287 7.97 -6.00 12.28
C ALA A 287 8.42 -6.39 10.86
N ILE A 288 9.50 -7.16 10.78
CA ILE A 288 9.96 -7.81 9.56
C ILE A 288 9.15 -9.11 9.39
N ASP A 289 8.65 -9.35 8.19
CA ASP A 289 8.03 -10.60 7.82
C ASP A 289 9.12 -11.67 7.65
N LEU A 290 9.18 -12.61 8.59
CA LEU A 290 10.20 -13.65 8.63
C LEU A 290 10.10 -14.64 7.46
N THR A 291 8.94 -14.75 6.83
CA THR A 291 8.73 -15.67 5.70
C THR A 291 9.40 -15.15 4.44
N THR A 292 9.39 -13.83 4.26
CA THR A 292 9.91 -13.17 3.05
C THR A 292 11.18 -12.37 3.31
N GLY A 293 11.61 -12.16 4.56
CA GLY A 293 12.75 -11.32 4.92
C GLY A 293 12.54 -9.86 4.51
N THR A 294 11.29 -9.37 4.54
CA THR A 294 10.96 -8.02 4.09
C THR A 294 10.25 -7.20 5.17
N LEU A 295 10.42 -5.89 5.07
CA LEU A 295 9.71 -4.91 5.89
C LEU A 295 8.69 -4.17 5.02
N LYS A 296 7.46 -4.02 5.54
CA LYS A 296 6.42 -3.27 4.84
C LYS A 296 6.58 -1.77 5.07
N LEU A 297 6.50 -1.03 3.98
CA LEU A 297 6.48 0.44 3.98
C LEU A 297 5.13 0.91 3.46
N LYS A 298 4.66 2.02 4.02
CA LYS A 298 3.45 2.70 3.56
C LYS A 298 3.83 4.08 3.04
N ALA A 299 3.53 4.32 1.76
CA ALA A 299 3.71 5.63 1.14
C ALA A 299 2.35 6.29 0.87
N GLN A 300 2.33 7.61 0.86
CA GLN A 300 1.15 8.43 0.61
C GLN A 300 1.26 9.08 -0.77
N PHE A 301 0.16 9.06 -1.51
CA PHE A 301 0.01 9.62 -2.85
C PHE A 301 -1.23 10.51 -2.92
N ASP A 302 -1.12 11.67 -3.55
CA ASP A 302 -2.28 12.50 -3.85
C ASP A 302 -3.07 11.87 -5.02
N ASN A 303 -4.39 11.82 -4.90
CA ASN A 303 -5.29 11.22 -5.89
C ASN A 303 -6.46 12.13 -6.25
N LYS A 304 -6.19 13.43 -6.38
CA LYS A 304 -7.24 14.42 -6.70
C LYS A 304 -7.98 14.12 -8.01
N ALA A 305 -7.28 13.52 -8.96
CA ALA A 305 -7.87 13.13 -10.25
C ALA A 305 -8.70 11.83 -10.18
N GLY A 306 -8.67 11.10 -9.07
CA GLY A 306 -9.42 9.84 -8.89
C GLY A 306 -8.96 8.69 -9.78
N LEU A 307 -7.70 8.72 -10.27
CA LEU A 307 -7.15 7.71 -11.18
C LEU A 307 -6.62 6.47 -10.46
N LEU A 308 -6.31 6.59 -9.15
CA LEU A 308 -5.82 5.50 -8.34
C LEU A 308 -7.00 4.80 -7.64
N PHE A 309 -7.00 3.48 -7.68
CA PHE A 309 -8.02 2.66 -7.05
C PHE A 309 -7.42 1.74 -5.98
N PRO A 310 -8.15 1.46 -4.88
CA PRO A 310 -7.76 0.46 -3.90
C PRO A 310 -7.53 -0.91 -4.56
N ASN A 311 -6.55 -1.65 -4.06
CA ASN A 311 -6.09 -2.95 -4.56
C ASN A 311 -5.46 -2.91 -5.97
N GLN A 312 -5.25 -1.73 -6.56
CA GLN A 312 -4.50 -1.60 -7.79
C GLN A 312 -3.02 -1.92 -7.54
N PHE A 313 -2.48 -2.81 -8.36
CA PHE A 313 -1.05 -3.15 -8.34
C PHE A 313 -0.21 -1.98 -8.89
N ALA A 314 0.94 -1.76 -8.28
CA ALA A 314 1.93 -0.80 -8.76
C ALA A 314 3.35 -1.31 -8.55
N GLN A 315 4.21 -1.02 -9.52
CA GLN A 315 5.65 -1.11 -9.34
C GLN A 315 6.15 0.19 -8.71
N VAL A 316 7.00 0.06 -7.70
CA VAL A 316 7.48 1.17 -6.89
C VAL A 316 8.96 1.36 -7.12
N ARG A 317 9.38 2.60 -7.30
CA ARG A 317 10.79 3.01 -7.20
C ARG A 317 10.92 4.01 -6.06
N MET A 318 11.52 3.57 -4.96
CA MET A 318 11.80 4.44 -3.82
C MET A 318 13.20 5.00 -3.95
N GLN A 319 13.32 6.32 -3.90
CA GLN A 319 14.60 7.00 -3.91
C GLN A 319 15.21 6.96 -2.50
N LEU A 320 16.32 6.22 -2.36
CA LEU A 320 17.06 6.17 -1.12
C LEU A 320 17.99 7.37 -0.97
N ASP A 321 18.82 7.66 -1.99
CA ASP A 321 19.77 8.76 -1.96
C ASP A 321 19.99 9.38 -3.32
N VAL A 322 20.67 10.52 -3.33
CA VAL A 322 21.24 11.12 -4.53
C VAL A 322 22.74 11.25 -4.27
N LEU A 323 23.53 10.60 -5.08
CA LEU A 323 24.98 10.69 -5.06
C LEU A 323 25.40 11.79 -6.06
N PRO A 324 25.75 13.00 -5.57
CA PRO A 324 26.06 14.10 -6.46
C PRO A 324 27.40 13.90 -7.14
N GLN A 325 27.52 14.29 -8.40
CA GLN A 325 28.77 14.36 -9.15
C GLN A 325 29.61 13.08 -9.12
N GLN A 326 28.93 11.90 -9.20
CA GLN A 326 29.63 10.62 -9.23
C GLN A 326 30.03 10.23 -10.65
N LEU A 327 31.17 9.59 -10.77
CA LEU A 327 31.59 8.99 -12.03
C LEU A 327 30.61 7.86 -12.36
N ALA A 328 29.90 7.99 -13.48
CA ALA A 328 28.92 7.04 -13.95
C ALA A 328 29.29 6.45 -15.30
N VAL A 329 29.03 5.18 -15.46
CA VAL A 329 29.20 4.42 -16.71
C VAL A 329 27.90 3.71 -17.05
N PRO A 330 27.62 3.42 -18.34
CA PRO A 330 26.49 2.57 -18.70
C PRO A 330 26.57 1.21 -18.03
N ILE A 331 25.42 0.67 -17.63
CA ILE A 331 25.32 -0.64 -16.96
C ILE A 331 25.98 -1.75 -17.79
N GLN A 332 25.91 -1.64 -19.12
CA GLN A 332 26.51 -2.60 -20.07
C GLN A 332 28.05 -2.59 -20.06
N ALA A 333 28.68 -1.49 -19.60
CA ALA A 333 30.14 -1.39 -19.52
C ALA A 333 30.70 -2.13 -18.28
N ILE A 334 29.87 -2.51 -17.33
CA ILE A 334 30.31 -3.17 -16.10
C ILE A 334 30.36 -4.68 -16.31
N GLN A 335 31.55 -5.23 -16.17
CA GLN A 335 31.85 -6.65 -16.32
C GLN A 335 32.14 -7.29 -14.96
N ARG A 336 31.79 -8.55 -14.82
CA ARG A 336 32.09 -9.36 -13.62
C ARG A 336 32.95 -10.55 -14.01
N GLY A 337 34.07 -10.72 -13.34
CA GLY A 337 35.00 -11.83 -13.61
C GLY A 337 35.83 -12.23 -12.38
N SER A 338 36.90 -12.98 -12.58
CA SER A 338 37.79 -13.45 -11.51
C SER A 338 38.44 -12.31 -10.71
N LEU A 339 38.60 -11.14 -11.31
CA LEU A 339 39.11 -9.92 -10.67
C LEU A 339 38.07 -9.14 -9.89
N GLY A 340 36.82 -9.63 -9.81
CA GLY A 340 35.67 -8.90 -9.27
C GLY A 340 34.92 -8.12 -10.34
N THR A 341 34.37 -6.97 -9.96
CA THR A 341 33.68 -6.03 -10.88
C THR A 341 34.71 -5.10 -11.50
N PHE A 342 34.71 -4.97 -12.82
CA PHE A 342 35.65 -4.12 -13.55
C PHE A 342 34.98 -3.48 -14.77
N VAL A 343 35.66 -2.46 -15.29
CA VAL A 343 35.31 -1.75 -16.54
C VAL A 343 36.51 -1.80 -17.44
N VAL A 344 36.31 -1.97 -18.75
CA VAL A 344 37.37 -1.97 -19.75
C VAL A 344 37.51 -0.57 -20.35
N LYS A 345 38.55 0.16 -19.94
CA LYS A 345 38.92 1.47 -20.48
C LYS A 345 39.67 1.34 -21.77
N VAL A 346 39.34 2.12 -22.78
CA VAL A 346 40.11 2.25 -24.03
C VAL A 346 41.12 3.39 -23.86
N GLY A 347 42.39 3.03 -23.94
CA GLY A 347 43.51 3.95 -23.84
C GLY A 347 44.04 4.41 -25.21
N PRO A 348 45.21 5.09 -25.21
CA PRO A 348 45.87 5.52 -26.42
C PRO A 348 46.18 4.32 -27.32
N GLN A 349 46.16 4.52 -28.64
CA GLN A 349 46.39 3.49 -29.66
C GLN A 349 45.39 2.33 -29.61
N ASN A 350 44.18 2.53 -29.07
CA ASN A 350 43.12 1.52 -28.92
C ASN A 350 43.57 0.30 -28.09
N ALA A 351 44.51 0.46 -27.18
CA ALA A 351 44.87 -0.56 -26.21
C ALA A 351 43.93 -0.46 -25.01
N VAL A 352 43.40 -1.60 -24.54
CA VAL A 352 42.47 -1.63 -23.41
C VAL A 352 43.19 -1.87 -22.08
N LYS A 353 42.66 -1.28 -21.02
CA LYS A 353 43.08 -1.48 -19.63
C LYS A 353 41.88 -1.89 -18.78
N LEU A 354 42.02 -2.96 -18.02
CA LEU A 354 41.00 -3.38 -17.04
C LEU A 354 41.13 -2.54 -15.79
N VAL A 355 40.06 -1.87 -15.41
CA VAL A 355 39.97 -1.01 -14.20
C VAL A 355 38.96 -1.60 -13.25
N LYS A 356 39.41 -1.98 -12.05
CA LYS A 356 38.55 -2.47 -10.98
C LYS A 356 37.68 -1.34 -10.46
N VAL A 357 36.38 -1.61 -10.29
CA VAL A 357 35.41 -0.64 -9.85
C VAL A 357 34.48 -1.23 -8.80
N ASN A 358 33.99 -0.37 -7.91
CA ASN A 358 32.93 -0.72 -6.97
C ASN A 358 31.67 0.05 -7.37
N VAL A 359 30.54 -0.65 -7.51
CA VAL A 359 29.23 -0.05 -7.83
C VAL A 359 28.66 0.59 -6.57
N LEU A 360 28.35 1.89 -6.65
CA LEU A 360 27.76 2.67 -5.55
C LEU A 360 26.25 2.74 -5.64
N GLY A 361 25.69 2.72 -6.86
CA GLY A 361 24.27 2.80 -7.11
C GLY A 361 23.94 2.80 -8.60
N SER A 362 22.65 2.66 -8.93
CA SER A 362 22.18 2.65 -10.31
C SER A 362 20.98 3.59 -10.48
N ASP A 363 20.95 4.29 -11.62
CA ASP A 363 19.83 5.15 -12.05
C ASP A 363 19.55 4.89 -13.54
N GLY A 364 18.52 4.11 -13.81
CA GLY A 364 18.19 3.67 -15.17
C GLY A 364 19.33 2.87 -15.79
N ASP A 365 19.82 3.31 -16.94
CA ASP A 365 20.89 2.66 -17.70
C ASP A 365 22.30 3.04 -17.23
N TRP A 366 22.43 3.88 -16.20
CA TRP A 366 23.69 4.35 -15.66
C TRP A 366 23.97 3.79 -14.28
N GLN A 367 25.24 3.50 -14.01
CA GLN A 367 25.73 3.10 -12.69
C GLN A 367 26.81 4.05 -12.20
N ALA A 368 26.65 4.56 -10.97
CA ALA A 368 27.68 5.26 -10.26
C ALA A 368 28.75 4.25 -9.80
N ILE A 369 29.98 4.57 -10.05
CA ILE A 369 31.13 3.74 -9.69
C ILE A 369 32.14 4.54 -8.87
N SER A 370 32.78 3.84 -7.95
CA SER A 370 34.02 4.28 -7.32
C SER A 370 35.15 3.43 -7.87
N THR A 371 36.28 4.04 -8.17
CA THR A 371 37.44 3.35 -8.75
C THR A 371 38.68 3.64 -7.91
N GLU A 372 39.51 2.61 -7.72
CA GLU A 372 40.86 2.72 -7.20
C GLU A 372 41.85 2.96 -8.32
N GLY A 373 41.40 2.94 -9.58
CA GLY A 373 42.22 3.03 -10.78
C GLY A 373 42.09 4.36 -11.53
N ASP A 374 42.74 4.47 -12.66
CA ASP A 374 42.85 5.67 -13.48
C ASP A 374 41.69 5.76 -14.50
N LEU A 375 40.47 5.91 -14.03
CA LEU A 375 39.30 6.19 -14.84
C LEU A 375 38.78 7.60 -14.53
N LYS A 376 38.76 8.47 -15.52
CA LYS A 376 38.37 9.88 -15.42
C LYS A 376 37.06 10.16 -16.19
N PRO A 377 36.40 11.25 -15.90
CA PRO A 377 35.30 11.73 -16.75
C PRO A 377 35.78 11.87 -18.20
N ASP A 378 34.89 11.59 -19.15
CA ASP A 378 35.12 11.54 -20.60
C ASP A 378 36.01 10.38 -21.11
N ASP A 379 36.54 9.55 -20.23
CA ASP A 379 37.22 8.31 -20.66
C ASP A 379 36.23 7.40 -21.39
N THR A 380 36.76 6.71 -22.41
CA THR A 380 35.99 5.77 -23.22
C THR A 380 36.02 4.39 -22.59
N VAL A 381 34.85 3.80 -22.35
CA VAL A 381 34.68 2.46 -21.79
C VAL A 381 33.96 1.54 -22.77
N VAL A 382 34.34 0.27 -22.79
CA VAL A 382 33.73 -0.74 -23.66
C VAL A 382 32.39 -1.15 -23.08
N THR A 383 31.34 -1.12 -23.90
CA THR A 383 29.97 -1.55 -23.52
C THR A 383 29.61 -2.92 -24.09
N ASP A 384 30.20 -3.30 -25.23
CA ASP A 384 29.94 -4.58 -25.87
C ASP A 384 31.23 -5.15 -26.50
N GLY A 385 31.38 -6.50 -26.49
CA GLY A 385 32.60 -7.17 -26.99
C GLY A 385 33.70 -7.29 -25.95
N ALA A 386 33.42 -7.05 -24.65
CA ALA A 386 34.42 -7.12 -23.57
C ALA A 386 34.90 -8.54 -23.23
N ASP A 387 34.12 -9.59 -23.52
CA ASP A 387 34.31 -10.97 -23.04
C ASP A 387 35.66 -11.58 -23.45
N ARG A 388 36.25 -11.11 -24.55
CA ARG A 388 37.51 -11.66 -25.12
C ARG A 388 38.70 -10.75 -24.87
N LEU A 389 38.52 -9.64 -24.16
CA LEU A 389 39.58 -8.67 -23.95
C LEU A 389 40.43 -9.02 -22.72
N ARG A 390 41.72 -8.85 -22.85
CA ARG A 390 42.69 -8.90 -21.76
C ARG A 390 43.42 -7.59 -21.68
N ASP A 391 44.04 -7.32 -20.56
CA ASP A 391 44.85 -6.12 -20.40
C ASP A 391 45.89 -6.00 -21.52
N GLY A 392 45.95 -4.81 -22.18
CA GLY A 392 46.80 -4.57 -23.34
C GLY A 392 46.25 -5.03 -24.70
N SER A 393 45.07 -5.69 -24.77
CA SER A 393 44.45 -6.07 -26.05
C SER A 393 44.15 -4.85 -26.91
N ARG A 394 44.32 -4.96 -28.25
CA ARG A 394 43.92 -3.90 -29.18
C ARG A 394 42.45 -4.06 -29.62
N VAL A 395 41.69 -3.01 -29.60
CA VAL A 395 40.28 -2.98 -30.02
C VAL A 395 40.09 -2.11 -31.25
N ASN A 396 39.04 -2.42 -32.02
CA ASN A 396 38.56 -1.58 -33.09
C ASN A 396 37.17 -1.05 -32.67
N VAL A 397 37.03 0.26 -32.43
CA VAL A 397 35.80 0.88 -32.06
C VAL A 397 34.89 0.94 -33.29
N VAL A 398 33.80 0.16 -33.26
CA VAL A 398 32.82 0.08 -34.36
C VAL A 398 31.66 1.04 -34.12
N ASN A 399 31.22 1.18 -32.85
CA ASN A 399 30.04 1.97 -32.50
C ASN A 399 30.26 2.69 -31.19
N THR A 400 29.70 3.90 -31.10
CA THR A 400 29.64 4.67 -29.83
C THR A 400 28.16 4.77 -29.43
N ILE A 401 27.76 3.98 -28.45
CA ILE A 401 26.38 3.93 -27.92
C ILE A 401 26.38 4.67 -26.59
N GLN A 402 25.63 5.74 -26.52
CA GLN A 402 25.47 6.48 -25.27
C GLN A 402 24.01 6.41 -24.84
N PRO A 403 23.70 5.75 -23.71
CA PRO A 403 22.34 5.74 -23.20
C PRO A 403 21.80 7.15 -22.92
N PRO A 404 20.48 7.35 -22.95
CA PRO A 404 19.90 8.62 -22.56
C PRO A 404 20.32 8.99 -21.13
N LEU A 405 20.54 10.26 -20.87
CA LEU A 405 20.87 10.73 -19.53
C LEU A 405 19.68 10.46 -18.59
N PRO A 406 19.93 10.12 -17.31
CA PRO A 406 18.87 10.03 -16.32
C PRO A 406 18.06 11.34 -16.32
N ALA A 407 16.73 11.23 -16.21
CA ALA A 407 15.88 12.41 -16.14
C ALA A 407 16.35 13.33 -15.00
N ALA A 408 16.48 14.63 -15.26
CA ALA A 408 16.88 15.60 -14.25
C ALA A 408 16.01 15.43 -12.98
N SER A 409 16.62 15.45 -11.81
CA SER A 409 15.90 15.35 -10.54
C SER A 409 14.82 16.43 -10.49
N PRO A 410 13.52 16.10 -10.39
CA PRO A 410 12.52 17.12 -10.16
C PRO A 410 12.81 17.77 -8.82
N ALA A 411 12.59 19.10 -8.73
CA ALA A 411 12.87 19.90 -7.56
C ALA A 411 12.32 19.24 -6.26
N PRO A 412 13.03 19.35 -5.13
CA PRO A 412 12.61 18.78 -3.86
C PRO A 412 11.21 19.31 -3.51
N ILE A 413 10.32 18.40 -3.13
CA ILE A 413 8.98 18.75 -2.64
C ILE A 413 9.19 19.64 -1.41
N PRO A 414 8.67 20.88 -1.37
CA PRO A 414 8.88 21.76 -0.22
C PRO A 414 8.33 21.10 1.04
N ALA A 415 9.16 21.00 2.08
CA ALA A 415 8.77 20.50 3.38
C ALA A 415 7.60 21.37 3.88
N LYS A 416 6.50 20.71 4.29
CA LYS A 416 5.37 21.39 4.91
C LYS A 416 5.90 22.14 6.14
N PRO A 417 5.66 23.45 6.29
CA PRO A 417 6.12 24.18 7.46
C PRO A 417 5.53 23.52 8.71
N ALA A 418 6.39 23.26 9.67
CA ALA A 418 6.00 22.73 10.98
C ALA A 418 4.95 23.67 11.57
N ALA A 419 3.76 23.13 11.87
CA ALA A 419 2.71 23.87 12.55
C ALA A 419 3.29 24.36 13.88
N SER A 420 3.47 25.68 14.00
CA SER A 420 3.89 26.29 15.26
C SER A 420 2.82 25.96 16.31
N ARG A 421 3.18 25.14 17.29
CA ARG A 421 2.42 25.05 18.54
C ARG A 421 2.50 26.43 19.21
N ARG A 422 1.44 27.22 19.04
CA ARG A 422 1.18 28.30 19.99
C ARG A 422 0.42 27.68 21.17
N GLY A 423 1.00 27.88 22.33
CA GLY A 423 0.49 27.47 23.63
C GLY A 423 -0.82 28.18 24.03
#